data_cb7f50c729778711256bfbf697ecd845
#
_entry.id   cb7f50c729778711256bfbf697ecd845
#
_cell.length_a   1.000
_cell.length_b   1.000
_cell.length_c   1.000
_cell.angle_alpha   90.00
_cell.angle_beta   90.00
_cell.angle_gamma   90.00
#
_symmetry.space_group_name_H-M   'P 1'
#
loop_
_entity.id
_entity.type
_entity.pdbx_description
1 polymer ?
#
loop_
_entity_poly.entity_id
_entity_poly.type
_entity_poly.pdbx_seq_one_letter_code
_entity_poly.pdbx_strand_id
1 'polypeptide(L)'
;MAEKEDQVKISALQLENVKRVRAVQLVPYRDGLTVIGGRNGQGKTSVLDAIAYALGGENFRPTSVQNSEGINPATIRVELDNGLVVTRTGKNCALKVTDPTGARSGQRLLDSFVEKLALDLPKFMQSSDKEKASIILRTLGIEDRLADIDRREKAAYDSRRDAAVRLDLASKAAQAMPEYPDVPEQPVSVQELLDELAENDSRNAVIAQARQAIAAASECIASNETSRSLLLEQMDALRQRIAALDEDDVRQRQVIDSNSDAAEQEPSDGQDIRDRLAQAGEVNARVKANADKQAAMERSMELKSEHQRLDEQLETIREERRQLLASVDMPLEGLSVSDGELVYNGQRWDCMATSEQLVVAVSICHAVNPKCGFVLLDRLEAFDVSQLGKFDAWLKQHGLQAICTRVSTGDECTIVIEDGVVVKEDDEMGGF
;
A
#
# COMPACT_ATOMS: atom_id res chain seq x y z
N MET A 1 -10.27 34.17 -12.07
CA MET A 1 -10.39 34.71 -13.44
C MET A 1 -8.96 34.92 -13.93
N ALA A 2 -8.32 33.86 -14.47
CA ALA A 2 -7.01 33.98 -15.10
C ALA A 2 -7.19 34.59 -16.50
N GLU A 3 -6.23 35.41 -16.86
CA GLU A 3 -6.21 36.25 -18.05
C GLU A 3 -6.52 35.47 -19.33
N LYS A 4 -7.61 35.81 -19.99
CA LYS A 4 -8.04 35.29 -21.30
C LYS A 4 -7.14 35.71 -22.48
N GLU A 5 -6.02 36.39 -22.23
CA GLU A 5 -5.27 37.12 -23.29
C GLU A 5 -4.10 36.35 -23.91
N ASP A 6 -3.77 35.12 -23.47
CA ASP A 6 -2.52 34.44 -23.93
C ASP A 6 -2.74 33.11 -24.66
N GLN A 7 -4.01 32.77 -24.97
CA GLN A 7 -4.32 31.52 -25.68
C GLN A 7 -4.16 31.66 -27.19
N VAL A 8 -3.35 30.80 -27.78
CA VAL A 8 -3.11 30.78 -29.22
C VAL A 8 -4.13 29.89 -29.93
N LYS A 9 -4.80 30.44 -30.96
CA LYS A 9 -5.82 29.76 -31.77
C LYS A 9 -5.49 29.83 -33.25
N ILE A 10 -6.12 28.97 -34.02
CA ILE A 10 -5.97 28.94 -35.47
C ILE A 10 -6.93 29.97 -36.06
N SER A 11 -6.39 31.00 -36.76
CA SER A 11 -7.16 32.06 -37.37
C SER A 11 -7.47 31.78 -38.84
N ALA A 12 -6.59 31.10 -39.57
CA ALA A 12 -6.83 30.73 -40.97
C ALA A 12 -6.00 29.46 -41.34
N LEU A 13 -6.52 28.71 -42.27
CA LEU A 13 -5.89 27.54 -42.84
C LEU A 13 -5.99 27.56 -44.37
N GLN A 14 -4.89 27.31 -45.10
CA GLN A 14 -4.85 27.11 -46.51
C GLN A 14 -4.06 25.82 -46.81
N LEU A 15 -4.65 24.90 -47.56
CA LEU A 15 -4.09 23.63 -47.96
C LEU A 15 -4.16 23.45 -49.47
N GLU A 16 -3.06 23.08 -50.10
CA GLU A 16 -3.00 22.75 -51.53
C GLU A 16 -2.22 21.45 -51.72
N ASN A 17 -2.78 20.52 -52.44
CA ASN A 17 -2.16 19.24 -52.82
C ASN A 17 -1.68 18.42 -51.63
N VAL A 18 -2.45 18.33 -50.54
CA VAL A 18 -2.10 17.60 -49.33
C VAL A 18 -2.98 16.36 -49.17
N LYS A 19 -2.38 15.18 -49.19
CA LYS A 19 -3.10 13.90 -49.08
C LYS A 19 -4.29 13.82 -50.05
N ARG A 20 -5.54 13.82 -49.55
CA ARG A 20 -6.76 13.84 -50.38
C ARG A 20 -7.31 15.24 -50.63
N VAL A 21 -6.66 16.27 -50.10
CA VAL A 21 -7.05 17.67 -50.33
C VAL A 21 -6.39 18.17 -51.62
N ARG A 22 -7.19 18.76 -52.50
CA ARG A 22 -6.71 19.50 -53.71
C ARG A 22 -6.50 20.97 -53.35
N ALA A 23 -7.55 21.60 -52.82
CA ALA A 23 -7.49 22.99 -52.34
C ALA A 23 -8.58 23.20 -51.28
N VAL A 24 -8.18 23.57 -50.07
CA VAL A 24 -9.07 23.90 -48.98
C VAL A 24 -8.60 25.20 -48.32
N GLN A 25 -9.49 26.18 -48.20
CA GLN A 25 -9.32 27.33 -47.38
C GLN A 25 -10.40 27.31 -46.28
N LEU A 26 -10.03 27.58 -45.04
CA LEU A 26 -10.90 27.59 -43.90
C LEU A 26 -10.52 28.68 -42.93
N VAL A 27 -11.50 29.45 -42.48
CA VAL A 27 -11.41 30.38 -41.36
C VAL A 27 -12.21 29.78 -40.19
N PRO A 28 -11.56 29.12 -39.23
CA PRO A 28 -12.25 28.52 -38.10
C PRO A 28 -12.87 29.58 -37.19
N TYR A 29 -13.96 29.25 -36.52
CA TYR A 29 -14.48 30.09 -35.43
C TYR A 29 -13.41 30.29 -34.37
N ARG A 30 -13.26 31.50 -33.86
CA ARG A 30 -12.26 31.80 -32.84
C ARG A 30 -12.56 31.07 -31.52
N ASP A 31 -13.82 31.02 -31.14
CA ASP A 31 -14.33 30.30 -29.98
C ASP A 31 -15.47 29.38 -30.43
N GLY A 32 -15.51 28.17 -29.92
CA GLY A 32 -16.53 27.18 -30.28
C GLY A 32 -16.08 26.16 -31.29
N LEU A 33 -17.03 25.52 -31.96
CA LEU A 33 -16.85 24.33 -32.77
C LEU A 33 -16.89 24.67 -34.28
N THR A 34 -15.83 24.37 -35.00
CA THR A 34 -15.78 24.40 -36.48
C THR A 34 -15.92 22.96 -36.99
N VAL A 35 -16.97 22.71 -37.77
CA VAL A 35 -17.30 21.38 -38.30
C VAL A 35 -16.95 21.26 -39.76
N ILE A 36 -16.02 20.36 -40.09
CA ILE A 36 -15.66 19.99 -41.47
C ILE A 36 -16.50 18.78 -41.87
N GLY A 37 -17.49 19.02 -42.72
CA GLY A 37 -18.38 18.00 -43.26
C GLY A 37 -17.91 17.38 -44.56
N GLY A 38 -18.66 16.39 -45.04
CA GLY A 38 -18.43 15.68 -46.32
C GLY A 38 -18.58 14.20 -46.19
N ARG A 39 -18.75 13.49 -47.32
CA ARG A 39 -18.84 12.04 -47.38
C ARG A 39 -17.50 11.36 -47.00
N ASN A 40 -17.51 10.04 -46.80
CA ASN A 40 -16.30 9.29 -46.53
C ASN A 40 -15.32 9.39 -47.70
N GLY A 41 -14.02 9.53 -47.39
CA GLY A 41 -12.98 9.56 -48.42
C GLY A 41 -12.72 10.91 -49.06
N GLN A 42 -13.47 11.96 -48.74
CA GLN A 42 -13.44 13.28 -49.39
C GLN A 42 -12.27 14.20 -48.94
N GLY A 43 -11.48 13.79 -47.96
CA GLY A 43 -10.31 14.57 -47.52
C GLY A 43 -10.45 15.25 -46.13
N LYS A 44 -11.57 15.09 -45.40
CA LYS A 44 -11.82 15.70 -44.09
C LYS A 44 -10.68 15.47 -43.08
N THR A 45 -10.37 14.21 -42.77
CA THR A 45 -9.25 13.85 -41.89
C THR A 45 -7.91 14.36 -42.40
N SER A 46 -7.74 14.51 -43.76
CA SER A 46 -6.52 15.07 -44.32
C SER A 46 -6.31 16.54 -43.94
N VAL A 47 -7.38 17.29 -43.68
CA VAL A 47 -7.29 18.65 -43.15
C VAL A 47 -6.74 18.66 -41.73
N LEU A 48 -7.26 17.82 -40.84
CA LEU A 48 -6.74 17.73 -39.46
C LEU A 48 -5.29 17.23 -39.45
N ASP A 49 -4.96 16.20 -40.25
CA ASP A 49 -3.60 15.72 -40.36
C ASP A 49 -2.61 16.80 -40.85
N ALA A 50 -3.07 17.66 -41.76
CA ALA A 50 -2.25 18.78 -42.25
C ALA A 50 -1.99 19.81 -41.16
N ILE A 51 -3.00 20.17 -40.34
CA ILE A 51 -2.85 21.06 -39.20
C ILE A 51 -1.91 20.44 -38.16
N ALA A 52 -2.16 19.17 -37.80
CA ALA A 52 -1.33 18.44 -36.83
C ALA A 52 0.15 18.37 -37.32
N TYR A 53 0.39 18.07 -38.58
CA TYR A 53 1.72 18.07 -39.14
C TYR A 53 2.38 19.46 -39.19
N ALA A 54 1.63 20.48 -39.57
CA ALA A 54 2.13 21.86 -39.62
C ALA A 54 2.63 22.31 -38.23
N LEU A 55 1.85 22.07 -37.19
CA LEU A 55 2.08 22.59 -35.83
C LEU A 55 2.88 21.61 -34.97
N GLY A 56 2.59 20.30 -35.03
CA GLY A 56 3.19 19.27 -34.18
C GLY A 56 4.49 18.63 -34.74
N GLY A 57 4.90 19.02 -35.94
CA GLY A 57 6.18 18.61 -36.52
C GLY A 57 6.23 17.16 -37.04
N GLU A 58 7.42 16.60 -37.10
CA GLU A 58 7.68 15.29 -37.72
C GLU A 58 6.94 14.12 -37.04
N ASN A 59 6.58 14.25 -35.77
CA ASN A 59 5.79 13.23 -35.03
C ASN A 59 4.39 13.05 -35.63
N PHE A 60 3.86 14.05 -36.31
CA PHE A 60 2.54 14.07 -36.95
C PHE A 60 2.64 14.00 -38.47
N ARG A 61 3.81 13.70 -39.02
CA ARG A 61 3.99 13.63 -40.46
C ARG A 61 3.23 12.45 -41.06
N PRO A 62 2.29 12.66 -42.00
CA PRO A 62 1.64 11.58 -42.71
C PRO A 62 2.63 10.77 -43.56
N THR A 63 2.36 9.48 -43.76
CA THR A 63 3.18 8.60 -44.61
C THR A 63 3.36 9.15 -46.03
N SER A 64 2.29 9.77 -46.59
CA SER A 64 2.32 10.54 -47.84
C SER A 64 1.71 11.89 -47.61
N VAL A 65 2.50 12.96 -47.71
CA VAL A 65 2.02 14.33 -47.53
C VAL A 65 1.40 14.86 -48.83
N GLN A 66 2.01 14.60 -49.97
CA GLN A 66 1.56 15.10 -51.27
C GLN A 66 0.34 14.33 -51.77
N ASN A 67 -0.58 15.04 -52.41
CA ASN A 67 -1.69 14.43 -53.14
C ASN A 67 -1.14 13.63 -54.31
N SER A 68 -1.61 12.39 -54.51
CA SER A 68 -1.18 11.51 -55.58
C SER A 68 -1.52 11.99 -56.99
N GLU A 69 -2.55 12.82 -57.11
CA GLU A 69 -3.01 13.39 -58.38
C GLU A 69 -2.49 14.81 -58.61
N GLY A 70 -1.83 15.42 -57.60
CA GLY A 70 -1.35 16.81 -57.66
C GLY A 70 0.00 16.93 -58.38
N ILE A 71 0.09 17.84 -59.31
CA ILE A 71 1.33 18.15 -60.08
C ILE A 71 2.26 19.06 -59.25
N ASN A 72 1.68 19.98 -58.46
CA ASN A 72 2.42 20.91 -57.62
C ASN A 72 2.78 20.32 -56.25
N PRO A 73 3.88 20.78 -55.65
CA PRO A 73 4.22 20.36 -54.28
C PRO A 73 3.11 20.68 -53.29
N ALA A 74 2.96 19.84 -52.24
CA ALA A 74 2.06 20.11 -51.15
C ALA A 74 2.39 21.42 -50.46
N THR A 75 1.37 22.21 -50.15
CA THR A 75 1.48 23.44 -49.37
C THR A 75 0.49 23.43 -48.24
N ILE A 76 1.00 23.65 -47.05
CA ILE A 76 0.21 23.81 -45.80
C ILE A 76 0.55 25.17 -45.23
N ARG A 77 -0.44 26.02 -45.02
CA ARG A 77 -0.30 27.33 -44.39
C ARG A 77 -1.33 27.44 -43.25
N VAL A 78 -0.85 27.63 -42.03
CA VAL A 78 -1.64 27.83 -40.84
C VAL A 78 -1.30 29.21 -40.29
N GLU A 79 -2.28 30.03 -40.10
CA GLU A 79 -2.18 31.33 -39.43
C GLU A 79 -2.77 31.23 -38.02
N LEU A 80 -2.08 31.83 -37.07
CA LEU A 80 -2.48 31.84 -35.67
C LEU A 80 -2.89 33.26 -35.27
N ASP A 81 -3.78 33.37 -34.31
CA ASP A 81 -4.33 34.67 -33.88
C ASP A 81 -3.30 35.57 -33.18
N ASN A 82 -2.18 35.01 -32.73
CA ASN A 82 -1.01 35.77 -32.24
C ASN A 82 -0.14 36.32 -33.39
N GLY A 83 -0.55 36.18 -34.65
CA GLY A 83 0.14 36.65 -35.83
C GLY A 83 1.23 35.75 -36.38
N LEU A 84 1.47 34.58 -35.75
CA LEU A 84 2.41 33.61 -36.31
C LEU A 84 1.83 32.94 -37.56
N VAL A 85 2.68 32.78 -38.59
CA VAL A 85 2.34 32.08 -39.80
C VAL A 85 3.24 30.88 -39.96
N VAL A 86 2.67 29.68 -39.98
CA VAL A 86 3.34 28.42 -40.16
C VAL A 86 3.10 27.93 -41.58
N THR A 87 4.17 27.69 -42.33
CA THR A 87 4.09 27.18 -43.68
C THR A 87 4.97 25.96 -43.87
N ARG A 88 4.42 24.93 -44.50
CA ARG A 88 5.20 23.76 -45.00
C ARG A 88 4.98 23.65 -46.49
N THR A 89 6.07 23.70 -47.24
CA THR A 89 6.00 23.66 -48.70
C THR A 89 7.24 23.02 -49.33
N GLY A 90 7.15 22.71 -50.62
CA GLY A 90 8.23 22.07 -51.39
C GLY A 90 8.28 20.55 -51.26
N LYS A 91 9.21 19.89 -51.98
CA LYS A 91 9.35 18.42 -52.04
C LYS A 91 9.52 17.79 -50.64
N ASN A 92 10.18 18.47 -49.72
CA ASN A 92 10.48 17.97 -48.39
C ASN A 92 9.53 18.54 -47.34
N CYS A 93 8.48 19.32 -47.73
CA CYS A 93 7.56 20.01 -46.79
C CYS A 93 8.32 20.76 -45.70
N ALA A 94 9.31 21.55 -46.07
CA ALA A 94 10.18 22.28 -45.17
C ALA A 94 9.35 23.28 -44.31
N LEU A 95 9.58 23.24 -42.99
CA LEU A 95 8.95 24.14 -42.06
C LEU A 95 9.52 25.54 -42.16
N LYS A 96 8.62 26.53 -42.27
CA LYS A 96 8.93 27.96 -42.14
C LYS A 96 7.92 28.56 -41.17
N VAL A 97 8.39 29.08 -40.05
CA VAL A 97 7.57 29.85 -39.08
C VAL A 97 8.00 31.31 -39.18
N THR A 98 7.05 32.17 -39.41
CA THR A 98 7.27 33.61 -39.50
C THR A 98 6.45 34.26 -38.40
N ASP A 99 7.09 35.06 -37.54
CA ASP A 99 6.40 35.86 -36.52
C ASP A 99 5.90 37.19 -37.08
N PRO A 100 5.09 37.96 -36.33
CA PRO A 100 4.58 39.26 -36.78
C PRO A 100 5.67 40.28 -37.15
N THR A 101 6.89 40.13 -36.59
CA THR A 101 8.04 41.00 -36.92
C THR A 101 8.77 40.53 -38.18
N GLY A 102 8.39 39.40 -38.78
CA GLY A 102 9.00 38.79 -39.92
C GLY A 102 10.25 37.98 -39.63
N ALA A 103 10.64 37.82 -38.36
CA ALA A 103 11.74 36.99 -37.96
C ALA A 103 11.43 35.49 -38.18
N ARG A 104 12.47 34.72 -38.53
CA ARG A 104 12.32 33.27 -38.71
C ARG A 104 12.40 32.55 -37.39
N SER A 105 11.38 31.78 -37.10
CA SER A 105 11.28 30.89 -35.92
C SER A 105 11.22 29.46 -36.36
N GLY A 106 11.30 28.54 -35.41
CA GLY A 106 11.31 27.09 -35.69
C GLY A 106 10.31 26.31 -34.84
N GLN A 107 10.38 25.01 -34.91
CA GLN A 107 9.49 24.10 -34.20
C GLN A 107 9.47 24.34 -32.67
N ARG A 108 10.60 24.76 -32.08
CA ARG A 108 10.66 25.06 -30.64
C ARG A 108 9.71 26.16 -30.20
N LEU A 109 9.45 27.16 -31.05
CA LEU A 109 8.47 28.19 -30.74
C LEU A 109 7.05 27.60 -30.71
N LEU A 110 6.72 26.75 -31.68
CA LEU A 110 5.42 26.07 -31.73
C LEU A 110 5.23 25.17 -30.50
N ASP A 111 6.26 24.38 -30.15
CA ASP A 111 6.22 23.47 -29.00
C ASP A 111 6.01 24.19 -27.66
N SER A 112 6.18 25.50 -27.59
CA SER A 112 5.94 26.28 -26.36
C SER A 112 4.47 26.57 -26.06
N PHE A 113 3.58 26.47 -27.04
CA PHE A 113 2.16 26.73 -26.89
C PHE A 113 1.25 25.68 -27.56
N VAL A 114 1.78 24.84 -28.44
CA VAL A 114 1.01 23.75 -29.06
C VAL A 114 1.08 22.52 -28.21
N GLU A 115 -0.06 22.04 -27.75
CA GLU A 115 -0.13 20.79 -26.98
C GLU A 115 -0.33 19.59 -27.90
N LYS A 116 0.52 18.57 -27.74
CA LYS A 116 0.46 17.36 -28.59
C LYS A 116 -0.84 16.60 -28.45
N LEU A 117 -1.43 16.60 -27.26
CA LEU A 117 -2.75 16.00 -27.00
C LEU A 117 -3.85 16.73 -27.78
N ALA A 118 -3.77 18.05 -27.90
CA ALA A 118 -4.72 18.87 -28.65
C ALA A 118 -4.71 18.53 -30.16
N LEU A 119 -3.58 18.06 -30.69
CA LEU A 119 -3.43 17.65 -32.09
C LEU A 119 -3.95 16.23 -32.39
N ASP A 120 -4.05 15.38 -31.38
CA ASP A 120 -4.52 13.99 -31.53
C ASP A 120 -5.33 13.53 -30.31
N LEU A 121 -6.40 14.24 -30.03
CA LEU A 121 -7.28 13.96 -28.91
C LEU A 121 -7.92 12.54 -29.00
N PRO A 122 -8.30 12.01 -30.16
CA PRO A 122 -8.80 10.65 -30.29
C PRO A 122 -7.83 9.58 -29.76
N LYS A 123 -6.53 9.77 -29.96
CA LYS A 123 -5.52 8.87 -29.42
C LYS A 123 -5.49 8.88 -27.89
N PHE A 124 -5.60 10.07 -27.27
CA PHE A 124 -5.74 10.19 -25.84
C PHE A 124 -7.01 9.49 -25.32
N MET A 125 -8.15 9.68 -25.99
CA MET A 125 -9.42 9.05 -25.60
C MET A 125 -9.35 7.50 -25.65
N GLN A 126 -8.53 6.95 -26.56
CA GLN A 126 -8.31 5.50 -26.70
C GLN A 126 -7.19 4.94 -25.83
N SER A 127 -6.39 5.78 -25.17
CA SER A 127 -5.35 5.32 -24.23
C SER A 127 -5.96 4.65 -23.01
N SER A 128 -5.15 3.89 -22.27
CA SER A 128 -5.62 3.23 -21.03
C SER A 128 -5.99 4.26 -19.97
N ASP A 129 -6.90 3.88 -19.07
CA ASP A 129 -7.37 4.79 -18.01
C ASP A 129 -6.24 5.22 -17.07
N LYS A 130 -5.28 4.34 -16.85
CA LYS A 130 -4.05 4.66 -16.09
C LYS A 130 -3.19 5.71 -16.79
N GLU A 131 -3.04 5.63 -18.12
CA GLU A 131 -2.30 6.64 -18.89
C GLU A 131 -2.99 8.00 -18.85
N LYS A 132 -4.32 8.02 -18.97
CA LYS A 132 -5.12 9.24 -18.84
C LYS A 132 -4.94 9.89 -17.47
N ALA A 133 -5.05 9.10 -16.40
CA ALA A 133 -4.85 9.57 -15.03
C ALA A 133 -3.41 10.08 -14.81
N SER A 134 -2.40 9.35 -15.30
CA SER A 134 -0.98 9.74 -15.19
C SER A 134 -0.71 11.10 -15.86
N ILE A 135 -1.31 11.38 -17.02
CA ILE A 135 -1.15 12.66 -17.71
C ILE A 135 -1.64 13.82 -16.82
N ILE A 136 -2.83 13.68 -16.21
CA ILE A 136 -3.35 14.70 -15.28
C ILE A 136 -2.44 14.86 -14.07
N LEU A 137 -2.12 13.75 -13.39
CA LEU A 137 -1.34 13.79 -12.16
C LEU A 137 0.04 14.41 -12.37
N ARG A 138 0.65 14.15 -13.54
CA ARG A 138 1.91 14.78 -13.94
C ARG A 138 1.75 16.28 -14.20
N THR A 139 0.68 16.68 -14.87
CA THR A 139 0.38 18.10 -15.12
C THR A 139 0.18 18.86 -13.82
N LEU A 140 -0.50 18.26 -12.86
CA LEU A 140 -0.71 18.80 -11.53
C LEU A 140 0.54 18.70 -10.63
N GLY A 141 1.62 18.06 -11.11
CA GLY A 141 2.88 17.92 -10.37
C GLY A 141 2.81 17.00 -9.15
N ILE A 142 1.82 16.12 -9.07
CA ILE A 142 1.60 15.23 -7.93
C ILE A 142 1.82 13.75 -8.26
N GLU A 143 2.14 13.38 -9.50
CA GLU A 143 2.31 11.99 -9.95
C GLU A 143 3.31 11.23 -9.07
N ASP A 144 4.51 11.78 -8.85
CA ASP A 144 5.56 11.14 -8.06
C ASP A 144 5.15 10.97 -6.59
N ARG A 145 4.48 11.98 -6.01
CA ARG A 145 3.99 11.93 -4.63
C ARG A 145 2.90 10.88 -4.46
N LEU A 146 1.96 10.81 -5.40
CA LEU A 146 0.90 9.81 -5.37
C LEU A 146 1.47 8.39 -5.57
N ALA A 147 2.41 8.21 -6.51
CA ALA A 147 3.09 6.95 -6.72
C ALA A 147 3.89 6.49 -5.49
N ASP A 148 4.46 7.42 -4.71
CA ASP A 148 5.10 7.10 -3.43
C ASP A 148 4.08 6.64 -2.38
N ILE A 149 2.97 7.35 -2.26
CA ILE A 149 1.87 6.99 -1.36
C ILE A 149 1.33 5.59 -1.72
N ASP A 150 1.09 5.30 -3.01
CA ASP A 150 0.59 4.00 -3.47
C ASP A 150 1.58 2.86 -3.15
N ARG A 151 2.89 3.09 -3.29
CA ARG A 151 3.92 2.11 -2.89
C ARG A 151 3.91 1.87 -1.38
N ARG A 152 3.80 2.93 -0.58
CA ARG A 152 3.74 2.84 0.89
C ARG A 152 2.45 2.16 1.35
N GLU A 153 1.32 2.47 0.73
CA GLU A 153 0.04 1.82 1.00
C GLU A 153 0.11 0.31 0.72
N LYS A 154 0.64 -0.07 -0.43
CA LYS A 154 0.83 -1.48 -0.79
C LYS A 154 1.76 -2.20 0.19
N ALA A 155 2.89 -1.59 0.55
CA ALA A 155 3.84 -2.18 1.50
C ALA A 155 3.21 -2.32 2.90
N ALA A 156 2.45 -1.32 3.37
CA ALA A 156 1.75 -1.38 4.64
C ALA A 156 0.63 -2.45 4.62
N TYR A 157 -0.11 -2.56 3.53
CA TYR A 157 -1.14 -3.58 3.36
C TYR A 157 -0.55 -5.00 3.39
N ASP A 158 0.55 -5.24 2.67
CA ASP A 158 1.23 -6.54 2.65
C ASP A 158 1.77 -6.89 4.04
N SER A 159 2.41 -5.93 4.72
CA SER A 159 2.91 -6.11 6.10
C SER A 159 1.79 -6.42 7.09
N ARG A 160 0.66 -5.71 6.99
CA ARG A 160 -0.53 -5.96 7.82
C ARG A 160 -1.11 -7.34 7.59
N ARG A 161 -1.22 -7.77 6.33
CA ARG A 161 -1.70 -9.12 5.99
C ARG A 161 -0.80 -10.20 6.60
N ASP A 162 0.52 -10.04 6.49
CA ASP A 162 1.48 -10.98 7.04
C ASP A 162 1.46 -10.98 8.58
N ALA A 163 1.27 -9.81 9.22
CA ALA A 163 1.07 -9.71 10.65
C ALA A 163 -0.22 -10.41 11.11
N ALA A 164 -1.31 -10.28 10.36
CA ALA A 164 -2.58 -10.96 10.64
C ALA A 164 -2.44 -12.49 10.61
N VAL A 165 -1.72 -13.03 9.64
CA VAL A 165 -1.45 -14.48 9.56
C VAL A 165 -0.61 -14.96 10.74
N ARG A 166 0.45 -14.20 11.09
CA ARG A 166 1.30 -14.54 12.26
C ARG A 166 0.51 -14.46 13.56
N LEU A 167 -0.34 -13.45 13.72
CA LEU A 167 -1.22 -13.30 14.88
C LEU A 167 -2.21 -14.48 15.00
N ASP A 168 -2.87 -14.84 13.92
CA ASP A 168 -3.83 -15.96 13.91
C ASP A 168 -3.15 -17.28 14.32
N LEU A 169 -1.97 -17.58 13.75
CA LEU A 169 -1.19 -18.76 14.09
C LEU A 169 -0.72 -18.75 15.56
N ALA A 170 -0.19 -17.62 16.04
CA ALA A 170 0.28 -17.48 17.42
C ALA A 170 -0.89 -17.58 18.42
N SER A 171 -2.01 -16.96 18.12
CA SER A 171 -3.21 -17.00 18.96
C SER A 171 -3.77 -18.42 19.07
N LYS A 172 -3.91 -19.13 17.95
CA LYS A 172 -4.36 -20.53 17.93
C LYS A 172 -3.39 -21.45 18.66
N ALA A 173 -2.08 -21.24 18.49
CA ALA A 173 -1.05 -22.02 19.19
C ALA A 173 -1.14 -21.79 20.70
N ALA A 174 -1.26 -20.55 21.18
CA ALA A 174 -1.41 -20.24 22.60
C ALA A 174 -2.70 -20.84 23.20
N GLN A 175 -3.81 -20.76 22.46
CA GLN A 175 -5.10 -21.34 22.91
C GLN A 175 -5.08 -22.87 22.96
N ALA A 176 -4.32 -23.53 22.11
CA ALA A 176 -4.20 -24.98 22.09
C ALA A 176 -3.28 -25.53 23.19
N MET A 177 -2.46 -24.68 23.82
CA MET A 177 -1.57 -25.10 24.92
C MET A 177 -2.37 -25.40 26.17
N PRO A 178 -2.08 -26.53 26.88
CA PRO A 178 -2.73 -26.87 28.11
C PRO A 178 -2.36 -25.87 29.21
N GLU A 179 -3.25 -25.69 30.17
CA GLU A 179 -3.04 -24.87 31.39
C GLU A 179 -3.27 -25.73 32.62
N TYR A 180 -2.42 -25.59 33.59
CA TYR A 180 -2.45 -26.35 34.84
C TYR A 180 -2.54 -25.39 36.04
N PRO A 181 -3.75 -25.01 36.47
CA PRO A 181 -3.92 -24.00 37.52
C PRO A 181 -3.43 -24.49 38.91
N ASP A 182 -3.35 -25.81 39.10
CA ASP A 182 -3.07 -26.38 40.42
C ASP A 182 -1.57 -26.65 40.63
N VAL A 183 -0.68 -26.07 39.82
CA VAL A 183 0.77 -26.24 40.00
C VAL A 183 1.40 -24.91 40.47
N PRO A 184 2.51 -24.99 41.25
CA PRO A 184 3.23 -23.81 41.70
C PRO A 184 3.77 -23.01 40.53
N GLU A 185 3.95 -21.69 40.72
CA GLU A 185 4.50 -20.79 39.68
C GLU A 185 5.98 -21.14 39.35
N GLN A 186 6.72 -21.66 40.31
CA GLN A 186 8.12 -22.02 40.13
C GLN A 186 8.32 -23.53 40.16
N PRO A 187 9.29 -24.03 39.41
CA PRO A 187 9.64 -25.44 39.44
C PRO A 187 10.05 -25.89 40.84
N VAL A 188 9.55 -27.05 41.25
CA VAL A 188 9.97 -27.69 42.51
C VAL A 188 11.41 -28.13 42.38
N SER A 189 12.25 -27.71 43.32
CA SER A 189 13.67 -28.09 43.35
C SER A 189 13.82 -29.54 43.81
N VAL A 190 14.20 -30.42 42.89
CA VAL A 190 14.49 -31.82 43.19
C VAL A 190 15.68 -31.92 44.14
N GLN A 191 16.66 -31.04 44.01
CA GLN A 191 17.83 -31.01 44.87
C GLN A 191 17.46 -30.69 46.33
N GLU A 192 16.62 -29.66 46.54
CA GLU A 192 16.15 -29.34 47.90
C GLU A 192 15.37 -30.48 48.53
N LEU A 193 14.53 -31.18 47.76
CA LEU A 193 13.82 -32.36 48.25
C LEU A 193 14.77 -33.53 48.59
N LEU A 194 15.84 -33.74 47.81
CA LEU A 194 16.86 -34.72 48.10
C LEU A 194 17.66 -34.36 49.36
N ASP A 195 17.99 -33.09 49.52
CA ASP A 195 18.71 -32.60 50.71
C ASP A 195 17.81 -32.71 51.95
N GLU A 196 16.51 -32.38 51.86
CA GLU A 196 15.53 -32.57 52.93
C GLU A 196 15.37 -34.04 53.31
N LEU A 197 15.36 -34.96 52.30
CA LEU A 197 15.31 -36.38 52.54
C LEU A 197 16.59 -36.88 53.25
N ALA A 198 17.77 -36.44 52.80
CA ALA A 198 19.06 -36.80 53.40
C ALA A 198 19.16 -36.31 54.86
N GLU A 199 18.68 -35.08 55.14
CA GLU A 199 18.61 -34.59 56.52
C GLU A 199 17.67 -35.45 57.39
N ASN A 200 16.49 -35.81 56.86
CA ASN A 200 15.52 -36.66 57.55
C ASN A 200 16.14 -38.04 57.85
N ASP A 201 16.80 -38.69 56.85
CA ASP A 201 17.46 -39.96 57.01
C ASP A 201 18.62 -39.88 58.00
N SER A 202 19.40 -38.78 57.99
CA SER A 202 20.47 -38.54 58.99
C SER A 202 19.92 -38.42 60.38
N ARG A 203 18.80 -37.66 60.56
CA ARG A 203 18.13 -37.51 61.86
C ARG A 203 17.59 -38.85 62.38
N ASN A 204 16.97 -39.61 61.48
CA ASN A 204 16.46 -40.97 61.86
C ASN A 204 17.62 -41.97 62.23
N ALA A 205 18.77 -41.81 61.60
CA ALA A 205 19.95 -42.63 61.96
C ALA A 205 20.45 -42.26 63.35
N VAL A 206 20.46 -40.97 63.71
CA VAL A 206 20.85 -40.58 65.10
C VAL A 206 19.83 -41.11 66.11
N ILE A 207 18.52 -41.03 65.82
CA ILE A 207 17.48 -41.61 66.70
C ILE A 207 17.63 -43.07 66.87
N ALA A 208 17.90 -43.80 65.76
CA ALA A 208 18.12 -45.25 65.83
C ALA A 208 19.34 -45.59 66.65
N GLN A 209 20.46 -44.86 66.45
CA GLN A 209 21.69 -45.08 67.21
C GLN A 209 21.47 -44.75 68.70
N ALA A 210 20.74 -43.69 69.06
CA ALA A 210 20.41 -43.38 70.43
C ALA A 210 19.56 -44.47 71.10
N ARG A 211 18.52 -44.94 70.38
CA ARG A 211 17.70 -46.09 70.90
C ARG A 211 18.50 -47.38 71.14
N GLN A 212 19.42 -47.72 70.21
CA GLN A 212 20.29 -48.82 70.33
C GLN A 212 21.23 -48.63 71.52
N ALA A 213 21.82 -47.46 71.72
CA ALA A 213 22.68 -47.19 72.85
C ALA A 213 21.92 -47.29 74.16
N ILE A 214 20.68 -46.74 74.27
CA ILE A 214 19.86 -46.92 75.45
C ILE A 214 19.51 -48.37 75.74
N ALA A 215 19.12 -49.14 74.71
CA ALA A 215 18.81 -50.57 74.83
C ALA A 215 20.00 -51.32 75.36
N ALA A 216 21.20 -51.12 74.78
CA ALA A 216 22.43 -51.76 75.20
C ALA A 216 22.82 -51.41 76.66
N ALA A 217 22.66 -50.06 76.99
CA ALA A 217 22.90 -49.59 78.35
C ALA A 217 21.90 -50.18 79.36
N SER A 218 20.62 -50.27 79.00
CA SER A 218 19.59 -50.93 79.87
C SER A 218 19.80 -52.41 80.07
N GLU A 219 20.23 -53.13 79.00
CA GLU A 219 20.62 -54.57 79.14
C GLU A 219 21.82 -54.75 80.03
N CYS A 220 22.81 -53.82 79.91
CA CYS A 220 23.99 -53.80 80.78
C CYS A 220 23.57 -53.56 82.25
N ILE A 221 22.69 -52.61 82.50
CA ILE A 221 22.17 -52.36 83.89
C ILE A 221 21.45 -53.58 84.44
N ALA A 222 20.53 -54.20 83.62
CA ALA A 222 19.85 -55.45 84.06
C ALA A 222 20.80 -56.59 84.34
N SER A 223 21.82 -56.72 83.48
CA SER A 223 22.89 -57.76 83.77
C SER A 223 23.68 -57.46 85.03
N ASN A 224 24.03 -56.18 85.24
CA ASN A 224 24.70 -55.73 86.45
C ASN A 224 23.83 -55.90 87.69
N GLU A 225 22.51 -55.66 87.64
CA GLU A 225 21.54 -55.92 88.75
C GLU A 225 21.45 -57.39 89.08
N THR A 226 21.40 -58.25 88.02
CA THR A 226 21.40 -59.68 88.19
C THR A 226 22.74 -60.13 88.83
N SER A 227 23.85 -59.63 88.36
CA SER A 227 25.16 -59.90 88.90
C SER A 227 25.33 -59.37 90.32
N ARG A 228 24.75 -58.20 90.63
CA ARG A 228 24.73 -57.62 91.99
C ARG A 228 23.92 -58.45 92.94
N SER A 229 22.77 -58.99 92.53
CA SER A 229 21.95 -59.90 93.30
C SER A 229 22.69 -61.17 93.67
N LEU A 230 23.43 -61.73 92.70
CA LEU A 230 24.29 -62.95 92.91
C LEU A 230 25.51 -62.63 93.79
N LEU A 231 26.01 -61.44 93.75
CA LEU A 231 27.18 -60.97 94.48
C LEU A 231 26.88 -60.49 95.89
N LEU A 232 25.61 -60.16 96.25
CA LEU A 232 25.14 -59.90 97.63
C LEU A 232 25.21 -61.20 98.46
N GLU A 233 25.12 -62.38 97.87
CA GLU A 233 25.38 -63.67 98.51
C GLU A 233 26.87 -63.97 98.78
N GLN A 234 27.79 -63.29 98.11
CA GLN A 234 29.25 -63.42 98.28
C GLN A 234 29.93 -62.19 98.90
N MET A 235 29.35 -61.64 99.87
CA MET A 235 29.45 -60.21 100.30
C MET A 235 30.78 -59.78 100.99
N ASP A 236 31.83 -60.55 101.21
CA ASP A 236 33.11 -60.03 101.79
C ASP A 236 34.27 -59.87 100.81
N ALA A 237 34.16 -60.43 99.63
CA ALA A 237 35.16 -60.22 98.56
C ALA A 237 34.75 -59.22 97.50
N LEU A 238 33.54 -58.68 97.54
CA LEU A 238 32.91 -57.90 96.49
C LEU A 238 32.75 -56.45 96.74
N ARG A 239 33.08 -55.87 97.91
CA ARG A 239 33.06 -54.42 98.16
C ARG A 239 34.01 -53.63 97.20
N GLN A 240 35.11 -54.20 96.78
CA GLN A 240 35.99 -53.65 95.80
C GLN A 240 35.40 -53.71 94.37
N ARG A 241 34.57 -54.72 94.09
CA ARG A 241 33.95 -54.89 92.78
C ARG A 241 32.69 -54.03 92.61
N ILE A 242 31.98 -53.77 93.70
CA ILE A 242 30.81 -52.87 93.72
C ILE A 242 31.22 -51.43 93.33
N ALA A 243 32.35 -50.92 93.87
CA ALA A 243 32.82 -49.57 93.53
C ALA A 243 33.14 -49.44 92.01
N ALA A 244 33.68 -50.54 91.38
CA ALA A 244 33.92 -50.55 89.95
C ALA A 244 32.63 -50.60 89.10
N LEU A 245 31.58 -51.27 89.60
CA LEU A 245 30.26 -51.33 88.95
C LEU A 245 29.48 -50.01 89.11
N ASP A 246 29.60 -49.38 90.31
CA ASP A 246 29.01 -48.09 90.53
C ASP A 246 29.59 -46.99 89.61
N GLU A 247 30.93 -47.04 89.38
CA GLU A 247 31.55 -46.16 88.39
C GLU A 247 31.08 -46.48 86.94
N ASP A 248 30.84 -47.77 86.60
CA ASP A 248 30.31 -48.18 85.33
C ASP A 248 28.85 -47.76 85.16
N ASP A 249 28.01 -47.93 86.19
CA ASP A 249 26.62 -47.42 86.18
C ASP A 249 26.55 -45.93 86.04
N VAL A 250 27.45 -45.13 86.64
CA VAL A 250 27.50 -43.70 86.40
C VAL A 250 27.82 -43.41 84.91
N ARG A 251 28.76 -44.11 84.33
CA ARG A 251 29.03 -43.99 82.85
C ARG A 251 27.82 -44.36 82.03
N GLN A 252 27.13 -45.46 82.32
CA GLN A 252 25.94 -45.92 81.61
C GLN A 252 24.76 -44.91 81.77
N ARG A 253 24.56 -44.33 82.94
CA ARG A 253 23.55 -43.30 83.14
C ARG A 253 23.87 -42.06 82.32
N GLN A 254 25.15 -41.64 82.26
CA GLN A 254 25.54 -40.54 81.36
C GLN A 254 25.22 -40.80 79.89
N VAL A 255 25.40 -42.10 79.44
CA VAL A 255 24.99 -42.49 78.09
C VAL A 255 23.48 -42.40 77.88
N ILE A 256 22.69 -42.83 78.89
CA ILE A 256 21.22 -42.73 78.83
C ILE A 256 20.80 -41.28 78.78
N ASP A 257 21.32 -40.50 79.73
CA ASP A 257 20.94 -39.05 79.80
C ASP A 257 21.32 -38.31 78.52
N SER A 258 22.49 -38.55 77.95
CA SER A 258 22.96 -37.90 76.73
C SER A 258 22.15 -38.27 75.46
N ASN A 259 21.49 -39.46 75.48
CA ASN A 259 20.75 -39.98 74.34
C ASN A 259 19.21 -39.95 74.55
N SER A 260 18.73 -39.62 75.77
CA SER A 260 17.33 -39.68 76.14
C SER A 260 16.46 -38.79 75.24
N ASP A 261 16.83 -37.49 75.11
CA ASP A 261 16.10 -36.51 74.29
C ASP A 261 16.00 -36.90 72.84
N ALA A 262 17.05 -37.52 72.30
CA ALA A 262 17.03 -37.99 70.91
C ALA A 262 16.20 -39.25 70.71
N ALA A 263 16.19 -40.17 71.72
CA ALA A 263 15.46 -41.41 71.67
C ALA A 263 13.93 -41.25 71.82
N GLU A 264 13.48 -40.18 72.50
CA GLU A 264 12.06 -39.84 72.63
C GLU A 264 11.46 -39.28 71.37
N GLN A 265 12.25 -38.81 70.43
CA GLN A 265 11.76 -38.29 69.15
C GLN A 265 11.15 -39.38 68.30
N GLU A 266 9.95 -39.14 67.75
CA GLU A 266 9.34 -40.02 66.75
C GLU A 266 10.09 -39.91 65.40
N PRO A 267 10.53 -41.00 64.79
CA PRO A 267 11.14 -40.96 63.45
C PRO A 267 10.11 -40.49 62.43
N SER A 268 10.47 -39.50 61.64
CA SER A 268 9.70 -39.16 60.43
C SER A 268 10.02 -40.20 59.34
N ASP A 269 9.03 -40.82 58.74
CA ASP A 269 9.22 -41.84 57.73
C ASP A 269 9.72 -41.26 56.37
N GLY A 270 9.63 -39.92 56.23
CA GLY A 270 10.05 -39.22 55.00
C GLY A 270 9.23 -39.62 53.77
N GLN A 271 8.10 -40.29 53.95
CA GLN A 271 7.26 -40.73 52.83
C GLN A 271 6.67 -39.54 52.08
N ASP A 272 6.26 -38.51 52.78
CA ASP A 272 5.80 -37.25 52.16
C ASP A 272 6.86 -36.64 51.24
N ILE A 273 8.13 -36.60 51.66
CA ILE A 273 9.25 -36.09 50.88
C ILE A 273 9.49 -36.97 49.65
N ARG A 274 9.43 -38.30 49.79
CA ARG A 274 9.58 -39.23 48.67
C ARG A 274 8.42 -39.10 47.67
N ASP A 275 7.21 -38.93 48.13
CA ASP A 275 6.04 -38.75 47.29
C ASP A 275 6.11 -37.39 46.53
N ARG A 276 6.55 -36.32 47.21
CA ARG A 276 6.80 -35.00 46.55
C ARG A 276 7.94 -35.12 45.52
N LEU A 277 9.00 -35.85 45.84
CA LEU A 277 10.09 -36.08 44.91
C LEU A 277 9.63 -36.91 43.69
N ALA A 278 8.84 -37.95 43.88
CA ALA A 278 8.29 -38.75 42.79
C ALA A 278 7.38 -37.93 41.87
N GLN A 279 6.62 -36.96 42.42
CA GLN A 279 5.73 -36.10 41.68
C GLN A 279 6.42 -34.87 41.09
N ALA A 280 7.61 -34.49 41.59
CA ALA A 280 8.33 -33.28 41.19
C ALA A 280 8.56 -33.19 39.67
N GLY A 281 8.86 -34.31 39.03
CA GLY A 281 9.04 -34.36 37.56
C GLY A 281 7.80 -34.01 36.79
N GLU A 282 6.62 -34.48 37.19
CA GLU A 282 5.33 -34.17 36.56
C GLU A 282 4.91 -32.76 36.87
N VAL A 283 5.04 -32.30 38.12
CA VAL A 283 4.73 -30.91 38.53
C VAL A 283 5.59 -29.94 37.73
N ASN A 284 6.89 -30.17 37.63
CA ASN A 284 7.81 -29.33 36.89
C ASN A 284 7.50 -29.30 35.39
N ALA A 285 7.05 -30.42 34.80
CA ALA A 285 6.60 -30.46 33.42
C ALA A 285 5.34 -29.56 33.22
N ARG A 286 4.40 -29.56 34.15
CA ARG A 286 3.20 -28.74 34.13
C ARG A 286 3.52 -27.23 34.36
N VAL A 287 4.44 -26.91 35.26
CA VAL A 287 4.95 -25.55 35.48
C VAL A 287 5.58 -25.03 34.21
N LYS A 288 6.42 -25.83 33.54
CA LYS A 288 7.00 -25.45 32.25
C LYS A 288 5.94 -25.24 31.17
N ALA A 289 4.95 -26.12 31.07
CA ALA A 289 3.86 -25.96 30.10
C ALA A 289 3.06 -24.65 30.33
N ASN A 290 2.81 -24.24 31.59
CA ASN A 290 2.19 -23.00 31.94
C ASN A 290 3.06 -21.79 31.53
N ALA A 291 4.38 -21.83 31.77
CA ALA A 291 5.31 -20.81 31.36
C ALA A 291 5.38 -20.68 29.82
N ASP A 292 5.41 -21.79 29.12
CA ASP A 292 5.40 -21.82 27.64
C ASP A 292 4.09 -21.24 27.10
N LYS A 293 2.94 -21.55 27.72
CA LYS A 293 1.64 -20.94 27.37
C LYS A 293 1.64 -19.43 27.62
N GLN A 294 2.13 -18.98 28.76
CA GLN A 294 2.21 -17.55 29.06
C GLN A 294 3.08 -16.81 28.04
N ALA A 295 4.24 -17.36 27.69
CA ALA A 295 5.11 -16.79 26.67
C ALA A 295 4.42 -16.75 25.28
N ALA A 296 3.65 -17.78 24.94
CA ALA A 296 2.88 -17.80 23.70
C ALA A 296 1.74 -16.75 23.69
N MET A 297 1.08 -16.54 24.83
CA MET A 297 0.07 -15.47 24.99
C MET A 297 0.68 -14.08 24.85
N GLU A 298 1.79 -13.81 25.51
CA GLU A 298 2.54 -12.55 25.39
C GLU A 298 2.93 -12.29 23.95
N ARG A 299 3.47 -13.31 23.28
CA ARG A 299 3.79 -13.21 21.85
C ARG A 299 2.58 -12.91 20.97
N SER A 300 1.43 -13.49 21.28
CA SER A 300 0.17 -13.21 20.59
C SER A 300 -0.28 -11.76 20.82
N MET A 301 -0.13 -11.23 22.04
CA MET A 301 -0.45 -9.84 22.37
C MET A 301 0.48 -8.84 21.65
N GLU A 302 1.78 -9.13 21.57
CA GLU A 302 2.74 -8.33 20.80
C GLU A 302 2.34 -8.26 19.32
N LEU A 303 2.03 -9.41 18.70
CA LEU A 303 1.59 -9.47 17.30
C LEU A 303 0.26 -8.75 17.08
N LYS A 304 -0.64 -8.79 18.04
CA LYS A 304 -1.89 -8.00 18.00
C LYS A 304 -1.62 -6.50 17.99
N SER A 305 -0.70 -6.05 18.84
CA SER A 305 -0.28 -4.64 18.89
C SER A 305 0.43 -4.23 17.59
N GLU A 306 1.27 -5.09 17.03
CA GLU A 306 1.91 -4.87 15.72
C GLU A 306 0.85 -4.73 14.62
N HIS A 307 -0.14 -5.61 14.58
CA HIS A 307 -1.23 -5.56 13.60
C HIS A 307 -2.05 -4.27 13.72
N GLN A 308 -2.42 -3.85 14.94
CA GLN A 308 -3.15 -2.61 15.17
C GLN A 308 -2.35 -1.39 14.72
N ARG A 309 -1.05 -1.33 15.01
CA ARG A 309 -0.18 -0.25 14.54
C ARG A 309 -0.12 -0.18 13.02
N LEU A 310 -0.11 -1.34 12.34
CA LEU A 310 -0.12 -1.39 10.87
C LEU A 310 -1.47 -0.97 10.29
N ASP A 311 -2.59 -1.24 10.97
CA ASP A 311 -3.91 -0.73 10.60
C ASP A 311 -3.95 0.81 10.69
N GLU A 312 -3.46 1.40 11.78
CA GLU A 312 -3.38 2.85 11.96
C GLU A 312 -2.46 3.50 10.92
N GLN A 313 -1.33 2.86 10.63
CA GLN A 313 -0.41 3.33 9.59
C GLN A 313 -1.08 3.33 8.21
N LEU A 314 -1.83 2.29 7.88
CA LEU A 314 -2.56 2.19 6.62
C LEU A 314 -3.61 3.28 6.47
N GLU A 315 -4.38 3.55 7.54
CA GLU A 315 -5.38 4.63 7.53
C GLU A 315 -4.73 6.01 7.43
N THR A 316 -3.57 6.21 8.07
CA THR A 316 -2.80 7.46 7.95
C THR A 316 -2.34 7.70 6.49
N ILE A 317 -1.84 6.66 5.82
CA ILE A 317 -1.41 6.75 4.42
C ILE A 317 -2.60 7.04 3.49
N ARG A 318 -3.77 6.43 3.73
CA ARG A 318 -4.99 6.70 2.99
C ARG A 318 -5.51 8.12 3.20
N GLU A 319 -5.39 8.64 4.40
CA GLU A 319 -5.77 10.03 4.68
C GLU A 319 -4.80 11.00 3.99
N GLU A 320 -3.50 10.73 4.00
CA GLU A 320 -2.50 11.51 3.25
C GLU A 320 -2.83 11.55 1.75
N ARG A 321 -3.26 10.40 1.19
CA ARG A 321 -3.73 10.31 -0.19
C ARG A 321 -4.94 11.20 -0.45
N ARG A 322 -5.97 11.13 0.41
CA ARG A 322 -7.18 11.97 0.28
C ARG A 322 -6.83 13.45 0.35
N GLN A 323 -5.98 13.84 1.28
CA GLN A 323 -5.54 15.24 1.44
C GLN A 323 -4.71 15.71 0.24
N LEU A 324 -3.82 14.87 -0.30
CA LEU A 324 -3.06 15.21 -1.49
C LEU A 324 -3.99 15.48 -2.67
N LEU A 325 -4.96 14.60 -2.93
CA LEU A 325 -5.92 14.75 -4.03
C LEU A 325 -6.86 15.94 -3.80
N ALA A 326 -7.26 16.22 -2.56
CA ALA A 326 -8.11 17.35 -2.21
C ALA A 326 -7.37 18.70 -2.26
N SER A 327 -6.04 18.71 -2.14
CA SER A 327 -5.23 19.93 -2.16
C SER A 327 -4.95 20.49 -3.55
N VAL A 328 -5.40 19.80 -4.60
CA VAL A 328 -5.08 20.13 -5.98
C VAL A 328 -6.34 20.59 -6.71
N ASP A 329 -6.22 21.71 -7.40
CA ASP A 329 -7.29 22.21 -8.28
C ASP A 329 -7.34 21.34 -9.54
N MET A 330 -8.35 20.48 -9.64
CA MET A 330 -8.59 19.70 -10.84
C MET A 330 -8.99 20.59 -12.01
N PRO A 331 -8.61 20.23 -13.26
CA PRO A 331 -8.89 21.06 -14.45
C PRO A 331 -10.37 21.20 -14.79
N LEU A 332 -11.21 20.40 -14.18
CA LEU A 332 -12.65 20.42 -14.34
C LEU A 332 -13.33 20.10 -13.01
N GLU A 333 -14.34 20.86 -12.65
CA GLU A 333 -15.16 20.60 -11.46
C GLU A 333 -15.80 19.21 -11.57
N GLY A 334 -15.74 18.41 -10.50
CA GLY A 334 -16.23 17.04 -10.47
C GLY A 334 -15.26 15.99 -11.03
N LEU A 335 -14.09 16.38 -11.58
CA LEU A 335 -13.05 15.47 -12.01
C LEU A 335 -12.18 15.06 -10.82
N SER A 336 -11.86 13.77 -10.73
CA SER A 336 -10.99 13.20 -9.70
C SER A 336 -10.23 11.99 -10.24
N VAL A 337 -9.27 11.49 -9.46
CA VAL A 337 -8.56 10.24 -9.74
C VAL A 337 -8.78 9.27 -8.58
N SER A 338 -9.33 8.10 -8.87
CA SER A 338 -9.53 7.02 -7.90
C SER A 338 -9.00 5.71 -8.46
N ASP A 339 -8.20 5.00 -7.66
CA ASP A 339 -7.57 3.72 -8.06
C ASP A 339 -6.72 3.80 -9.34
N GLY A 340 -6.16 4.97 -9.63
CA GLY A 340 -5.37 5.22 -10.85
C GLY A 340 -6.23 5.39 -12.11
N GLU A 341 -7.52 5.61 -11.99
CA GLU A 341 -8.46 5.84 -13.07
C GLU A 341 -9.13 7.21 -12.93
N LEU A 342 -9.54 7.80 -14.07
CA LEU A 342 -10.29 9.03 -14.07
C LEU A 342 -11.74 8.78 -13.67
N VAL A 343 -12.22 9.64 -12.77
CA VAL A 343 -13.61 9.64 -12.31
C VAL A 343 -14.17 11.06 -12.50
N TYR A 344 -15.30 11.19 -13.19
CA TYR A 344 -15.99 12.46 -13.37
C TYR A 344 -17.43 12.36 -12.86
N ASN A 345 -17.83 13.26 -11.97
CA ASN A 345 -19.14 13.25 -11.30
C ASN A 345 -19.49 11.86 -10.67
N GLY A 346 -18.48 11.17 -10.12
CA GLY A 346 -18.64 9.86 -9.52
C GLY A 346 -18.68 8.68 -10.50
N GLN A 347 -18.58 8.92 -11.82
CA GLN A 347 -18.55 7.88 -12.85
C GLN A 347 -17.13 7.66 -13.35
N ARG A 348 -16.74 6.39 -13.55
CA ARG A 348 -15.47 6.02 -14.19
C ARG A 348 -15.50 6.35 -15.68
N TRP A 349 -14.34 6.53 -16.29
CA TRP A 349 -14.19 6.92 -17.68
C TRP A 349 -14.98 6.04 -18.65
N ASP A 350 -14.94 4.74 -18.51
CA ASP A 350 -15.63 3.76 -19.36
C ASP A 350 -17.16 3.77 -19.23
N CYS A 351 -17.66 4.34 -18.12
CA CYS A 351 -19.10 4.48 -17.84
C CYS A 351 -19.66 5.85 -18.27
N MET A 352 -18.80 6.80 -18.70
CA MET A 352 -19.22 8.13 -19.11
C MET A 352 -19.82 8.13 -20.52
N ALA A 353 -20.77 9.03 -20.78
CA ALA A 353 -21.18 9.30 -22.15
C ALA A 353 -20.02 9.87 -22.97
N THR A 354 -19.97 9.57 -24.27
CA THR A 354 -18.89 10.07 -25.18
C THR A 354 -18.74 11.58 -25.14
N SER A 355 -19.85 12.32 -24.99
CA SER A 355 -19.84 13.78 -24.84
C SER A 355 -19.15 14.25 -23.55
N GLU A 356 -19.35 13.55 -22.44
CA GLU A 356 -18.69 13.85 -21.17
C GLU A 356 -17.20 13.53 -21.25
N GLN A 357 -16.84 12.37 -21.83
CA GLN A 357 -15.45 11.99 -22.08
C GLN A 357 -14.73 13.07 -22.89
N LEU A 358 -15.39 13.65 -23.90
CA LEU A 358 -14.80 14.70 -24.74
C LEU A 358 -14.55 15.99 -23.95
N VAL A 359 -15.53 16.44 -23.15
CA VAL A 359 -15.38 17.62 -22.29
C VAL A 359 -14.20 17.43 -21.31
N VAL A 360 -14.13 16.27 -20.65
CA VAL A 360 -13.02 15.94 -19.76
C VAL A 360 -11.68 15.94 -20.51
N ALA A 361 -11.63 15.32 -21.69
CA ALA A 361 -10.40 15.24 -22.49
C ALA A 361 -9.91 16.63 -22.94
N VAL A 362 -10.80 17.50 -23.39
CA VAL A 362 -10.47 18.90 -23.77
C VAL A 362 -10.00 19.71 -22.56
N SER A 363 -10.66 19.55 -21.41
CA SER A 363 -10.23 20.19 -20.16
C SER A 363 -8.84 19.78 -19.72
N ILE A 364 -8.52 18.49 -19.89
CA ILE A 364 -7.16 17.96 -19.63
C ILE A 364 -6.14 18.60 -20.57
N CYS A 365 -6.42 18.63 -21.88
CA CYS A 365 -5.54 19.27 -22.86
C CYS A 365 -5.22 20.71 -22.51
N HIS A 366 -6.25 21.48 -22.13
CA HIS A 366 -6.09 22.87 -21.72
C HIS A 366 -5.30 23.00 -20.41
N ALA A 367 -5.50 22.11 -19.44
CA ALA A 367 -4.73 22.10 -18.19
C ALA A 367 -3.25 21.77 -18.39
N VAL A 368 -2.95 20.84 -19.30
CA VAL A 368 -1.56 20.47 -19.67
C VAL A 368 -0.81 21.66 -20.27
N ASN A 369 -1.46 22.41 -21.16
CA ASN A 369 -0.88 23.61 -21.76
C ASN A 369 -1.95 24.70 -21.91
N PRO A 370 -2.11 25.59 -20.91
CA PRO A 370 -3.12 26.67 -20.98
C PRO A 370 -2.96 27.65 -22.13
N LYS A 371 -1.77 27.71 -22.76
CA LYS A 371 -1.52 28.55 -23.95
C LYS A 371 -2.09 27.95 -25.23
N CYS A 372 -2.39 26.64 -25.25
CA CYS A 372 -3.03 26.00 -26.38
C CYS A 372 -4.54 26.23 -26.33
N GLY A 373 -5.06 27.16 -27.10
CA GLY A 373 -6.47 27.50 -27.12
C GLY A 373 -7.32 26.68 -28.11
N PHE A 374 -6.78 25.66 -28.75
CA PHE A 374 -7.47 24.83 -29.75
C PHE A 374 -7.29 23.34 -29.56
N VAL A 375 -8.23 22.56 -30.09
CA VAL A 375 -8.15 21.08 -30.17
C VAL A 375 -8.61 20.57 -31.52
N LEU A 376 -8.06 19.44 -31.98
CA LEU A 376 -8.45 18.76 -33.21
C LEU A 376 -9.21 17.46 -32.87
N LEU A 377 -10.37 17.27 -33.48
CA LEU A 377 -11.29 16.17 -33.18
C LEU A 377 -11.67 15.46 -34.48
N ASP A 378 -11.23 14.23 -34.67
CA ASP A 378 -11.63 13.44 -35.84
C ASP A 378 -12.86 12.58 -35.52
N ARG A 379 -13.79 12.51 -36.48
CA ARG A 379 -14.92 11.58 -36.50
C ARG A 379 -15.94 11.78 -35.37
N LEU A 380 -16.55 12.97 -35.28
CA LEU A 380 -17.63 13.25 -34.32
C LEU A 380 -19.00 12.73 -34.79
N GLU A 381 -19.08 11.61 -35.48
CA GLU A 381 -20.33 10.99 -35.91
C GLU A 381 -21.19 10.47 -34.75
N ALA A 382 -20.54 10.14 -33.60
CA ALA A 382 -21.24 9.66 -32.41
C ALA A 382 -22.09 10.75 -31.71
N PHE A 383 -21.90 12.02 -32.07
CA PHE A 383 -22.65 13.14 -31.52
C PHE A 383 -23.87 13.47 -32.38
N ASP A 384 -25.02 13.57 -31.78
CA ASP A 384 -26.16 14.21 -32.42
C ASP A 384 -26.02 15.75 -32.48
N VAL A 385 -26.87 16.43 -33.26
CA VAL A 385 -26.78 17.86 -33.42
C VAL A 385 -26.99 18.63 -32.10
N SER A 386 -27.82 18.08 -31.16
CA SER A 386 -28.05 18.70 -29.86
C SER A 386 -26.78 18.59 -28.97
N GLN A 387 -26.09 17.45 -29.04
CA GLN A 387 -24.83 17.27 -28.32
C GLN A 387 -23.71 18.15 -28.88
N LEU A 388 -23.63 18.32 -30.21
CA LEU A 388 -22.71 19.27 -30.85
C LEU A 388 -22.97 20.70 -30.38
N GLY A 389 -24.23 21.14 -30.32
CA GLY A 389 -24.60 22.46 -29.84
C GLY A 389 -24.25 22.70 -28.36
N LYS A 390 -24.46 21.69 -27.50
CA LYS A 390 -24.02 21.75 -26.08
C LYS A 390 -22.52 21.84 -25.93
N PHE A 391 -21.79 21.09 -26.75
CA PHE A 391 -20.33 21.14 -26.75
C PHE A 391 -19.79 22.44 -27.27
N ASP A 392 -20.38 22.98 -28.33
CA ASP A 392 -20.05 24.30 -28.85
C ASP A 392 -20.28 25.43 -27.82
N ALA A 393 -21.45 25.42 -27.16
CA ALA A 393 -21.74 26.35 -26.08
C ALA A 393 -20.73 26.24 -24.91
N TRP A 394 -20.35 25.04 -24.55
CA TRP A 394 -19.32 24.80 -23.52
C TRP A 394 -17.94 25.33 -23.94
N LEU A 395 -17.52 25.11 -25.19
CA LEU A 395 -16.27 25.65 -25.76
C LEU A 395 -16.26 27.17 -25.71
N LYS A 396 -17.35 27.80 -26.17
CA LYS A 396 -17.53 29.31 -26.15
C LYS A 396 -17.43 29.85 -24.72
N GLN A 397 -18.06 29.18 -23.76
CA GLN A 397 -18.02 29.58 -22.36
C GLN A 397 -16.59 29.58 -21.80
N HIS A 398 -15.78 28.60 -22.21
CA HIS A 398 -14.39 28.42 -21.75
C HIS A 398 -13.38 29.16 -22.65
N GLY A 399 -13.82 29.79 -23.73
CA GLY A 399 -12.96 30.49 -24.68
C GLY A 399 -12.03 29.52 -25.41
N LEU A 400 -12.48 28.34 -25.78
CA LEU A 400 -11.72 27.31 -26.49
C LEU A 400 -12.22 27.17 -27.94
N GLN A 401 -11.30 26.74 -28.81
CA GLN A 401 -11.58 26.46 -30.22
C GLN A 401 -11.49 24.94 -30.44
N ALA A 402 -12.44 24.37 -31.15
CA ALA A 402 -12.33 22.97 -31.63
C ALA A 402 -12.55 22.92 -33.14
N ILE A 403 -11.70 22.24 -33.86
CA ILE A 403 -11.86 21.93 -35.28
C ILE A 403 -12.12 20.42 -35.41
N CYS A 404 -13.30 20.07 -35.90
CA CYS A 404 -13.70 18.67 -35.98
C CYS A 404 -14.07 18.21 -37.38
N THR A 405 -14.03 16.89 -37.61
CA THR A 405 -14.59 16.26 -38.81
C THR A 405 -15.83 15.47 -38.46
N ARG A 406 -16.77 15.46 -39.41
CA ARG A 406 -18.01 14.69 -39.32
C ARG A 406 -18.43 14.16 -40.70
N VAL A 407 -19.02 12.98 -40.74
CA VAL A 407 -19.68 12.47 -41.96
C VAL A 407 -21.08 13.07 -42.02
N SER A 408 -21.16 14.25 -42.58
CA SER A 408 -22.40 14.98 -42.78
C SER A 408 -22.21 16.03 -43.91
N THR A 409 -23.33 16.42 -44.51
CA THR A 409 -23.43 17.56 -45.46
C THR A 409 -24.56 18.52 -45.03
N GLY A 410 -24.99 18.39 -43.75
CA GLY A 410 -26.07 19.19 -43.17
C GLY A 410 -25.63 20.61 -42.79
N ASP A 411 -26.57 21.34 -42.21
CA ASP A 411 -26.37 22.77 -41.85
C ASP A 411 -25.48 22.93 -40.61
N GLU A 412 -25.23 21.88 -39.85
CA GLU A 412 -24.27 21.87 -38.75
C GLU A 412 -22.80 21.93 -39.21
N CYS A 413 -22.54 21.77 -40.53
CA CYS A 413 -21.18 21.83 -41.08
C CYS A 413 -20.78 23.24 -41.45
N THR A 414 -19.68 23.73 -40.89
CA THR A 414 -19.11 25.05 -41.22
C THR A 414 -18.60 25.05 -42.67
N ILE A 415 -17.96 23.98 -43.09
CA ILE A 415 -17.60 23.74 -44.50
C ILE A 415 -17.91 22.28 -44.88
N VAL A 416 -18.20 22.08 -46.18
CA VAL A 416 -18.36 20.73 -46.73
C VAL A 416 -17.29 20.50 -47.80
N ILE A 417 -16.56 19.37 -47.70
CA ILE A 417 -15.51 18.97 -48.64
C ILE A 417 -16.02 17.83 -49.51
N GLU A 418 -15.91 18.06 -50.83
CA GLU A 418 -16.11 17.02 -51.86
C GLU A 418 -14.89 17.00 -52.81
N ASP A 419 -14.39 15.81 -53.12
CA ASP A 419 -13.24 15.61 -54.01
C ASP A 419 -12.01 16.48 -53.66
N GLY A 420 -11.81 16.74 -52.35
CA GLY A 420 -10.68 17.50 -51.85
C GLY A 420 -10.78 19.02 -52.04
N VAL A 421 -11.97 19.54 -52.32
CA VAL A 421 -12.24 21.00 -52.44
C VAL A 421 -13.48 21.37 -51.55
N VAL A 422 -13.54 22.61 -51.15
CA VAL A 422 -14.71 23.16 -50.40
C VAL A 422 -15.82 23.41 -51.39
N VAL A 423 -17.03 22.80 -51.16
CA VAL A 423 -18.21 22.96 -52.03
C VAL A 423 -19.35 23.76 -51.35
N LYS A 424 -19.36 23.84 -50.00
CA LYS A 424 -20.27 24.66 -49.22
C LYS A 424 -19.48 25.36 -48.13
N GLU A 425 -19.63 26.65 -48.03
CA GLU A 425 -19.12 27.48 -46.95
C GLU A 425 -20.33 28.17 -46.28
N ASP A 426 -20.34 28.30 -44.99
CA ASP A 426 -21.43 28.96 -44.26
C ASP A 426 -21.27 30.46 -44.42
N ASP A 427 -22.22 31.13 -45.14
CA ASP A 427 -22.19 32.57 -45.42
C ASP A 427 -22.50 33.42 -44.17
N GLU A 428 -22.99 32.81 -43.07
CA GLU A 428 -23.28 33.49 -41.82
C GLU A 428 -22.31 33.02 -40.71
N MET A 429 -21.43 33.90 -40.26
CA MET A 429 -20.64 33.72 -39.04
C MET A 429 -21.53 33.73 -37.77
N GLY A 430 -22.55 32.94 -37.74
CA GLY A 430 -23.48 32.76 -36.65
C GLY A 430 -23.52 31.29 -36.24
N GLY A 431 -22.72 30.93 -35.23
CA GLY A 431 -22.74 29.55 -34.67
C GLY A 431 -24.10 29.15 -34.10
N PHE A 432 -24.23 27.86 -33.79
CA PHE A 432 -25.38 27.21 -33.16
C PHE A 432 -26.02 27.99 -32.02
#